data_e7fd9fe7a1270e2f15de379ea9bda711
#
_entry.id   e7fd9fe7a1270e2f15de379ea9bda711
#
_cell.length_a   1.000
_cell.length_b   1.000
_cell.length_c   1.000
_cell.angle_alpha   90.00
_cell.angle_beta   90.00
_cell.angle_gamma   90.00
#
_symmetry.space_group_name_H-M   'P 1'
#
loop_
_entity.id
_entity.type
_entity.pdbx_description
1 polymer ?
#
loop_
_entity_poly.entity_id
_entity_poly.type
_entity_poly.pdbx_seq_one_letter_code
_entity_poly.pdbx_strand_id
1 'polypeptide(L)'
;MTGASEWASVGERVREARVAARLSQDELGQQLALDRTMIAKIEAGRRRLDALELIKLSTALGVPVDHFLREPPQVMSRRARVAGDYVTDAAQDQYRLEATLQAWLRDVRQLIELDVLQPPPVLRYQGKVQDKAGAREAARWLRDQLGIGTEPIGTLMEVCERAGQLVLVTELPGDGASLVDGDVAVAVVSKSGDPGRRRATGAHELGHLVLADEYSTDLGISTSRDDREAVIDAFAAELLLPTAVVAQAHVTREKLIHLAATYRTSWSTAIHQAVHAECLDRQVATRLRQNNPTHAEIMDALGWAPQPDLESVRVPPSYARGAMRAWRQNKLTWPRLVEMMHGQLTDEDLPPAEPDAEVEP
;
A
#
# COMPACT_ATOMS: atom_id res chain seq x y z
N MET A 1 16.01 7.22 -29.38
CA MET A 1 14.60 6.87 -29.67
C MET A 1 13.97 8.06 -30.38
N THR A 2 13.28 7.87 -31.51
CA THR A 2 12.69 8.95 -32.28
C THR A 2 11.42 9.43 -31.61
N GLY A 3 11.17 10.75 -31.54
CA GLY A 3 10.01 11.36 -30.85
C GLY A 3 8.62 10.87 -31.29
N ALA A 4 8.51 10.12 -32.38
CA ALA A 4 7.28 9.44 -32.79
C ALA A 4 6.97 8.21 -31.91
N SER A 5 7.98 7.50 -31.41
CA SER A 5 7.82 6.35 -30.48
C SER A 5 7.35 6.82 -29.11
N GLU A 6 7.83 7.96 -28.63
CA GLU A 6 7.43 8.53 -27.32
C GLU A 6 5.96 8.94 -27.30
N TRP A 7 5.47 9.61 -28.38
CA TRP A 7 4.05 10.01 -28.44
C TRP A 7 3.09 8.82 -28.63
N ALA A 8 3.54 7.73 -29.23
CA ALA A 8 2.76 6.50 -29.29
C ALA A 8 2.58 5.88 -27.89
N SER A 9 3.64 5.86 -27.08
CA SER A 9 3.58 5.39 -25.70
C SER A 9 2.71 6.27 -24.81
N VAL A 10 2.79 7.61 -24.97
CA VAL A 10 1.90 8.55 -24.29
C VAL A 10 0.44 8.30 -24.68
N GLY A 11 0.17 8.13 -25.97
CA GLY A 11 -1.18 7.89 -26.49
C GLY A 11 -1.79 6.59 -25.96
N GLU A 12 -1.02 5.53 -25.87
CA GLU A 12 -1.49 4.26 -25.31
C GLU A 12 -1.83 4.41 -23.81
N ARG A 13 -1.00 5.08 -23.01
CA ARG A 13 -1.31 5.37 -21.59
C ARG A 13 -2.55 6.24 -21.42
N VAL A 14 -2.79 7.22 -22.32
CA VAL A 14 -4.04 8.00 -22.32
C VAL A 14 -5.24 7.10 -22.60
N ARG A 15 -5.12 6.18 -23.56
CA ARG A 15 -6.18 5.22 -23.89
C ARG A 15 -6.47 4.29 -22.71
N GLU A 16 -5.44 3.73 -22.08
CA GLU A 16 -5.57 2.87 -20.89
C GLU A 16 -6.29 3.61 -19.76
N ALA A 17 -5.86 4.85 -19.47
CA ALA A 17 -6.46 5.69 -18.44
C ALA A 17 -7.94 6.00 -18.74
N ARG A 18 -8.27 6.31 -20.01
CA ARG A 18 -9.65 6.56 -20.41
C ARG A 18 -10.53 5.32 -20.27
N VAL A 19 -10.04 4.16 -20.71
CA VAL A 19 -10.75 2.89 -20.56
C VAL A 19 -10.97 2.58 -19.07
N ALA A 20 -9.95 2.78 -18.25
CA ALA A 20 -10.05 2.62 -16.80
C ALA A 20 -11.05 3.61 -16.16
N ALA A 21 -11.17 4.82 -16.68
CA ALA A 21 -12.16 5.81 -16.25
C ALA A 21 -13.58 5.55 -16.82
N ARG A 22 -13.76 4.50 -17.64
CA ARG A 22 -15.01 4.16 -18.34
C ARG A 22 -15.55 5.27 -19.24
N LEU A 23 -14.67 6.07 -19.77
CA LEU A 23 -15.04 7.13 -20.69
C LEU A 23 -14.91 6.64 -22.14
N SER A 24 -15.90 6.98 -22.97
CA SER A 24 -15.75 6.90 -24.41
C SER A 24 -14.81 8.00 -24.90
N GLN A 25 -14.29 7.90 -26.11
CA GLN A 25 -13.51 8.98 -26.73
C GLN A 25 -14.30 10.28 -26.87
N ASP A 26 -15.61 10.19 -27.02
CA ASP A 26 -16.50 11.34 -27.12
C ASP A 26 -16.68 12.03 -25.77
N GLU A 27 -16.96 11.27 -24.70
CA GLU A 27 -17.09 11.79 -23.34
C GLU A 27 -15.79 12.44 -22.85
N LEU A 28 -14.63 11.82 -23.09
CA LEU A 28 -13.34 12.43 -22.78
C LEU A 28 -13.13 13.72 -23.61
N GLY A 29 -13.50 13.70 -24.90
CA GLY A 29 -13.42 14.86 -25.76
C GLY A 29 -14.24 16.04 -25.22
N GLN A 30 -15.47 15.78 -24.78
CA GLN A 30 -16.34 16.79 -24.16
C GLN A 30 -15.71 17.44 -22.93
N GLN A 31 -15.09 16.63 -22.03
CA GLN A 31 -14.42 17.13 -20.83
C GLN A 31 -13.20 18.01 -21.15
N LEU A 32 -12.50 17.71 -22.24
CA LEU A 32 -11.31 18.45 -22.65
C LEU A 32 -11.60 19.60 -23.63
N ALA A 33 -12.84 19.77 -24.07
CA ALA A 33 -13.24 20.65 -25.18
C ALA A 33 -12.53 20.30 -26.51
N LEU A 34 -12.36 18.99 -26.76
CA LEU A 34 -11.82 18.41 -28.00
C LEU A 34 -12.89 17.54 -28.67
N ASP A 35 -12.80 17.37 -29.98
CA ASP A 35 -13.66 16.42 -30.68
C ASP A 35 -13.13 14.96 -30.54
N ARG A 36 -14.01 13.98 -30.75
CA ARG A 36 -13.68 12.54 -30.69
C ARG A 36 -12.48 12.18 -31.58
N THR A 37 -12.38 12.83 -32.77
CA THR A 37 -11.30 12.51 -33.72
C THR A 37 -9.94 13.01 -33.23
N MET A 38 -9.93 14.08 -32.45
CA MET A 38 -8.71 14.57 -31.78
C MET A 38 -8.27 13.58 -30.68
N ILE A 39 -9.18 13.09 -29.87
CA ILE A 39 -8.87 12.06 -28.86
C ILE A 39 -8.32 10.80 -29.53
N ALA A 40 -8.96 10.30 -30.58
CA ALA A 40 -8.47 9.14 -31.32
C ALA A 40 -7.07 9.36 -31.91
N LYS A 41 -6.73 10.58 -32.37
CA LYS A 41 -5.38 10.90 -32.85
C LYS A 41 -4.35 11.00 -31.73
N ILE A 42 -4.74 11.48 -30.54
CA ILE A 42 -3.90 11.49 -29.35
C ILE A 42 -3.57 10.06 -28.95
N GLU A 43 -4.58 9.20 -28.79
CA GLU A 43 -4.40 7.80 -28.42
C GLU A 43 -3.58 6.99 -29.43
N ALA A 44 -3.64 7.37 -30.71
CA ALA A 44 -2.82 6.77 -31.77
C ALA A 44 -1.40 7.38 -31.86
N GLY A 45 -1.03 8.33 -30.99
CA GLY A 45 0.26 9.01 -31.02
C GLY A 45 0.47 9.94 -32.23
N ARG A 46 -0.60 10.26 -32.97
CA ARG A 46 -0.56 11.09 -34.18
C ARG A 46 -0.78 12.58 -33.91
N ARG A 47 -1.23 12.93 -32.72
CA ARG A 47 -1.39 14.31 -32.24
C ARG A 47 -0.63 14.48 -30.95
N ARG A 48 0.20 15.50 -30.88
CA ARG A 48 0.90 15.89 -29.66
C ARG A 48 -0.05 16.61 -28.70
N LEU A 49 0.21 16.48 -27.43
CA LEU A 49 -0.47 17.19 -26.36
C LEU A 49 0.37 18.39 -25.93
N ASP A 50 -0.28 19.51 -25.66
CA ASP A 50 0.34 20.60 -24.95
C ASP A 50 0.25 20.42 -23.42
N ALA A 51 0.93 21.27 -22.66
CA ALA A 51 0.98 21.18 -21.19
C ALA A 51 -0.40 21.36 -20.55
N LEU A 52 -1.25 22.22 -21.10
CA LEU A 52 -2.60 22.46 -20.55
C LEU A 52 -3.51 21.28 -20.84
N GLU A 53 -3.39 20.66 -22.00
CA GLU A 53 -4.13 19.44 -22.34
C GLU A 53 -3.72 18.26 -21.45
N LEU A 54 -2.43 18.12 -21.13
CA LEU A 54 -1.95 17.11 -20.19
C LEU A 54 -2.53 17.31 -18.78
N ILE A 55 -2.61 18.55 -18.30
CA ILE A 55 -3.23 18.87 -17.00
C ILE A 55 -4.72 18.53 -17.02
N LYS A 56 -5.44 18.92 -18.08
CA LYS A 56 -6.86 18.59 -18.23
C LYS A 56 -7.11 17.08 -18.29
N LEU A 57 -6.26 16.34 -19.03
CA LEU A 57 -6.30 14.88 -19.08
C LEU A 57 -6.07 14.27 -17.69
N SER A 58 -5.08 14.75 -16.95
CA SER A 58 -4.79 14.33 -15.58
C SER A 58 -6.01 14.49 -14.68
N THR A 59 -6.67 15.65 -14.73
CA THR A 59 -7.87 15.92 -13.94
C THR A 59 -9.05 15.04 -14.37
N ALA A 60 -9.31 14.95 -15.68
CA ALA A 60 -10.45 14.20 -16.23
C ALA A 60 -10.33 12.68 -15.99
N LEU A 61 -9.12 12.15 -16.02
CA LEU A 61 -8.84 10.72 -15.87
C LEU A 61 -8.47 10.31 -14.45
N GLY A 62 -8.27 11.29 -13.54
CA GLY A 62 -7.91 11.03 -12.14
C GLY A 62 -6.53 10.40 -11.98
N VAL A 63 -5.58 10.69 -12.89
CA VAL A 63 -4.20 10.19 -12.85
C VAL A 63 -3.21 11.34 -12.96
N PRO A 64 -2.04 11.27 -12.30
CA PRO A 64 -1.05 12.34 -12.39
C PRO A 64 -0.51 12.53 -13.81
N VAL A 65 -0.10 13.73 -14.17
CA VAL A 65 0.49 14.06 -15.50
C VAL A 65 1.67 13.14 -15.83
N ASP A 66 2.49 12.84 -14.83
CA ASP A 66 3.68 12.00 -14.95
C ASP A 66 3.37 10.56 -15.37
N HIS A 67 2.17 10.07 -15.05
CA HIS A 67 1.66 8.77 -15.49
C HIS A 67 1.64 8.64 -17.03
N PHE A 68 1.37 9.73 -17.75
CA PHE A 68 1.39 9.72 -19.21
C PHE A 68 2.82 9.78 -19.77
N LEU A 69 3.78 10.36 -19.05
CA LEU A 69 5.10 10.71 -19.55
C LEU A 69 6.18 9.65 -19.25
N ARG A 70 6.03 8.87 -18.19
CA ARG A 70 7.03 7.88 -17.78
C ARG A 70 6.53 6.45 -17.91
N GLU A 71 7.43 5.51 -18.18
CA GLU A 71 7.11 4.09 -18.08
C GLU A 71 6.84 3.73 -16.61
N PRO A 72 5.75 3.00 -16.35
CA PRO A 72 5.45 2.56 -14.99
C PRO A 72 6.51 1.56 -14.50
N PRO A 73 6.99 1.69 -13.25
CA PRO A 73 7.86 0.69 -12.66
C PRO A 73 7.09 -0.63 -12.47
N GLN A 74 7.82 -1.74 -12.46
CA GLN A 74 7.23 -3.05 -12.27
C GLN A 74 6.67 -3.21 -10.86
N VAL A 75 5.36 -3.47 -10.73
CA VAL A 75 4.69 -3.66 -9.45
C VAL A 75 5.03 -5.03 -8.88
N MET A 76 5.52 -5.11 -7.63
CA MET A 76 5.88 -6.38 -6.98
C MET A 76 4.67 -7.19 -6.56
N SER A 77 3.66 -6.55 -6.02
CA SER A 77 2.46 -7.20 -5.50
C SER A 77 1.20 -6.41 -5.82
N ARG A 78 0.10 -7.12 -5.97
CA ARG A 78 -1.24 -6.57 -6.20
C ARG A 78 -2.26 -7.43 -5.48
N ARG A 79 -2.84 -6.91 -4.42
CA ARG A 79 -3.97 -7.55 -3.75
C ARG A 79 -5.27 -6.85 -4.16
N ALA A 80 -5.76 -7.18 -5.37
CA ALA A 80 -7.07 -6.73 -5.82
C ALA A 80 -8.15 -7.72 -5.36
N ARG A 81 -9.28 -7.23 -4.85
CA ARG A 81 -10.46 -8.07 -4.66
C ARG A 81 -10.93 -8.55 -6.03
N VAL A 82 -10.76 -9.82 -6.32
CA VAL A 82 -11.48 -10.47 -7.41
C VAL A 82 -12.91 -10.73 -6.92
N ALA A 83 -13.76 -9.71 -7.01
CA ALA A 83 -15.20 -9.89 -6.91
C ALA A 83 -15.70 -10.25 -8.31
N GLY A 84 -16.37 -11.39 -8.43
CA GLY A 84 -16.70 -12.07 -9.65
C GLY A 84 -17.35 -11.25 -10.77
N ASP A 85 -17.25 -11.80 -11.97
CA ASP A 85 -18.02 -11.60 -13.21
C ASP A 85 -17.94 -10.25 -13.98
N TYR A 86 -17.19 -9.24 -13.55
CA TYR A 86 -16.98 -8.03 -14.36
C TYR A 86 -15.50 -7.72 -14.54
N VAL A 87 -14.91 -8.27 -15.57
CA VAL A 87 -13.51 -8.07 -15.99
C VAL A 87 -13.16 -6.58 -16.16
N THR A 88 -14.14 -5.72 -16.47
CA THR A 88 -13.97 -4.27 -16.64
C THR A 88 -13.79 -3.52 -15.33
N ASP A 89 -14.49 -3.88 -14.26
CA ASP A 89 -14.38 -3.22 -12.95
C ASP A 89 -13.05 -3.56 -12.27
N ALA A 90 -12.66 -4.82 -12.30
CA ALA A 90 -11.39 -5.28 -11.76
C ALA A 90 -10.18 -4.63 -12.46
N ALA A 91 -10.23 -4.45 -13.78
CA ALA A 91 -9.15 -3.78 -14.52
C ALA A 91 -9.04 -2.29 -14.17
N GLN A 92 -10.18 -1.61 -13.97
CA GLN A 92 -10.22 -0.22 -13.53
C GLN A 92 -9.64 -0.06 -12.12
N ASP A 93 -10.06 -0.92 -11.21
CA ASP A 93 -9.60 -0.90 -9.83
C ASP A 93 -8.10 -1.15 -9.74
N GLN A 94 -7.61 -2.11 -10.54
CA GLN A 94 -6.17 -2.38 -10.67
C GLN A 94 -5.41 -1.15 -11.19
N TYR A 95 -5.92 -0.51 -12.23
CA TYR A 95 -5.29 0.67 -12.80
C TYR A 95 -5.18 1.83 -11.79
N ARG A 96 -6.25 2.12 -11.03
CA ARG A 96 -6.25 3.15 -9.99
C ARG A 96 -5.26 2.83 -8.87
N LEU A 97 -5.19 1.58 -8.45
CA LEU A 97 -4.26 1.10 -7.45
C LEU A 97 -2.80 1.34 -7.90
N GLU A 98 -2.48 0.96 -9.13
CA GLU A 98 -1.15 1.15 -9.71
C GLU A 98 -0.80 2.64 -9.87
N ALA A 99 -1.74 3.46 -10.34
CA ALA A 99 -1.53 4.91 -10.48
C ALA A 99 -1.25 5.57 -9.12
N THR A 100 -1.96 5.15 -8.07
CA THR A 100 -1.73 5.65 -6.71
C THR A 100 -0.36 5.22 -6.18
N LEU A 101 0.02 3.97 -6.38
CA LEU A 101 1.32 3.45 -5.97
C LEU A 101 2.48 4.18 -6.67
N GLN A 102 2.35 4.44 -7.97
CA GLN A 102 3.34 5.21 -8.73
C GLN A 102 3.41 6.68 -8.29
N ALA A 103 2.26 7.29 -7.97
CA ALA A 103 2.23 8.65 -7.42
C ALA A 103 2.98 8.69 -6.08
N TRP A 104 2.73 7.72 -5.22
CA TRP A 104 3.41 7.60 -3.94
C TRP A 104 4.92 7.42 -4.09
N LEU A 105 5.37 6.57 -5.00
CA LEU A 105 6.80 6.42 -5.30
C LEU A 105 7.44 7.75 -5.72
N ARG A 106 6.77 8.53 -6.58
CA ARG A 106 7.31 9.83 -7.03
C ARG A 106 7.43 10.83 -5.89
N ASP A 107 6.43 10.88 -5.01
CA ASP A 107 6.46 11.76 -3.85
C ASP A 107 7.61 11.41 -2.92
N VAL A 108 7.85 10.12 -2.68
CA VAL A 108 8.99 9.62 -1.90
C VAL A 108 10.32 10.00 -2.58
N ARG A 109 10.45 9.73 -3.88
CA ARG A 109 11.68 10.06 -4.63
C ARG A 109 11.97 11.56 -4.64
N GLN A 110 10.95 12.40 -4.77
CA GLN A 110 11.11 13.84 -4.69
C GLN A 110 11.75 14.28 -3.37
N LEU A 111 11.33 13.72 -2.24
CA LEU A 111 11.94 14.05 -0.95
C LEU A 111 13.38 13.51 -0.82
N ILE A 112 13.68 12.37 -1.42
CA ILE A 112 15.05 11.82 -1.47
C ILE A 112 15.94 12.74 -2.34
N GLU A 113 15.50 13.13 -3.53
CA GLU A 113 16.19 14.04 -4.45
C GLU A 113 16.44 15.42 -3.82
N LEU A 114 15.52 15.90 -2.98
CA LEU A 114 15.68 17.14 -2.22
C LEU A 114 16.58 16.99 -0.98
N ASP A 115 17.14 15.80 -0.73
CA ASP A 115 17.98 15.48 0.43
C ASP A 115 17.32 15.81 1.78
N VAL A 116 16.03 15.49 1.90
CA VAL A 116 15.25 15.69 3.14
C VAL A 116 14.66 14.39 3.68
N LEU A 117 14.74 13.30 2.93
CA LEU A 117 14.33 11.96 3.32
C LEU A 117 15.44 10.96 3.01
N GLN A 118 15.84 10.21 4.02
CA GLN A 118 16.74 9.07 3.88
C GLN A 118 16.00 7.83 4.40
N PRO A 119 15.41 7.02 3.51
CA PRO A 119 14.70 5.81 3.92
C PRO A 119 15.71 4.82 4.53
N PRO A 120 15.29 4.05 5.54
CA PRO A 120 16.11 2.95 6.06
C PRO A 120 16.41 1.94 4.95
N PRO A 121 17.55 1.24 5.03
CA PRO A 121 17.83 0.18 4.09
C PRO A 121 16.80 -0.94 4.17
N VAL A 122 16.44 -1.47 3.00
CA VAL A 122 15.45 -2.55 2.89
C VAL A 122 15.97 -3.81 3.57
N LEU A 123 15.23 -4.32 4.55
CA LEU A 123 15.53 -5.58 5.21
C LEU A 123 15.02 -6.75 4.35
N ARG A 124 15.95 -7.55 3.84
CA ARG A 124 15.64 -8.77 3.06
C ARG A 124 16.14 -10.00 3.77
N TYR A 125 15.27 -11.00 3.90
CA TYR A 125 15.65 -12.30 4.46
C TYR A 125 16.57 -13.05 3.50
N GLN A 126 17.72 -13.51 3.99
CA GLN A 126 18.73 -14.16 3.14
C GLN A 126 18.56 -15.68 3.07
N GLY A 127 17.62 -16.24 3.84
CA GLY A 127 17.31 -17.66 3.82
C GLY A 127 16.46 -18.06 2.61
N LYS A 128 16.46 -19.36 2.28
CA LYS A 128 15.58 -19.88 1.21
C LYS A 128 14.17 -20.02 1.74
N VAL A 129 13.21 -19.40 1.04
CA VAL A 129 11.78 -19.51 1.35
C VAL A 129 11.10 -20.29 0.21
N GLN A 130 10.75 -21.54 0.49
CA GLN A 130 10.08 -22.42 -0.48
C GLN A 130 8.64 -22.75 -0.07
N ASP A 131 8.32 -22.56 1.20
CA ASP A 131 7.06 -22.94 1.80
C ASP A 131 6.63 -22.00 2.95
N LYS A 132 5.48 -22.29 3.54
CA LYS A 132 4.93 -21.53 4.66
C LYS A 132 5.81 -21.58 5.92
N ALA A 133 6.60 -22.64 6.13
CA ALA A 133 7.47 -22.74 7.29
C ALA A 133 8.65 -21.78 7.17
N GLY A 134 9.30 -21.72 6.00
CA GLY A 134 10.35 -20.74 5.72
C GLY A 134 9.85 -19.29 5.78
N ALA A 135 8.62 -19.03 5.33
CA ALA A 135 8.01 -17.70 5.45
C ALA A 135 7.79 -17.28 6.92
N ARG A 136 7.36 -18.19 7.77
CA ARG A 136 7.25 -17.93 9.22
C ARG A 136 8.62 -17.70 9.86
N GLU A 137 9.63 -18.44 9.45
CA GLU A 137 11.00 -18.21 9.92
C GLU A 137 11.49 -16.81 9.55
N ALA A 138 11.24 -16.37 8.32
CA ALA A 138 11.56 -15.01 7.88
C ALA A 138 10.80 -13.94 8.68
N ALA A 139 9.54 -14.18 9.05
CA ALA A 139 8.78 -13.27 9.89
C ALA A 139 9.37 -13.17 11.31
N ARG A 140 9.78 -14.28 11.91
CA ARG A 140 10.48 -14.28 13.20
C ARG A 140 11.81 -13.57 13.13
N TRP A 141 12.60 -13.84 12.08
CA TRP A 141 13.83 -13.13 11.82
C TRP A 141 13.61 -11.60 11.72
N LEU A 142 12.57 -11.15 11.00
CA LEU A 142 12.26 -9.72 10.92
C LEU A 142 11.90 -9.12 12.28
N ARG A 143 11.10 -9.84 13.08
CA ARG A 143 10.76 -9.41 14.45
C ARG A 143 12.02 -9.26 15.32
N ASP A 144 12.96 -10.17 15.19
CA ASP A 144 14.23 -10.15 15.93
C ASP A 144 15.13 -8.99 15.44
N GLN A 145 15.25 -8.76 14.12
CA GLN A 145 15.99 -7.62 13.56
C GLN A 145 15.44 -6.27 14.05
N LEU A 146 14.14 -6.20 14.23
CA LEU A 146 13.46 -4.99 14.71
C LEU A 146 13.39 -4.91 16.25
N GLY A 147 13.88 -5.91 16.97
CA GLY A 147 13.85 -5.98 18.44
C GLY A 147 12.43 -6.06 19.02
N ILE A 148 11.47 -6.62 18.26
CA ILE A 148 10.08 -6.77 18.69
C ILE A 148 9.87 -8.06 19.49
N GLY A 149 10.65 -9.12 19.21
CA GLY A 149 10.47 -10.43 19.81
C GLY A 149 9.05 -10.94 19.62
N THR A 150 8.39 -11.36 20.70
CA THR A 150 7.01 -11.84 20.68
C THR A 150 5.95 -10.79 21.02
N GLU A 151 6.35 -9.56 21.35
CA GLU A 151 5.44 -8.50 21.78
C GLU A 151 4.46 -8.05 20.70
N PRO A 152 3.28 -7.55 21.05
CA PRO A 152 2.33 -6.98 20.09
C PRO A 152 2.93 -5.78 19.33
N ILE A 153 2.70 -5.74 18.03
CA ILE A 153 3.09 -4.60 17.19
C ILE A 153 2.15 -3.43 17.46
N GLY A 154 2.69 -2.30 17.90
CA GLY A 154 1.95 -1.05 18.15
C GLY A 154 1.32 -0.51 16.87
N THR A 155 2.12 0.08 15.99
CA THR A 155 1.68 0.48 14.64
C THR A 155 2.47 -0.27 13.58
N LEU A 156 1.76 -0.86 12.62
CA LEU A 156 2.39 -1.60 11.54
C LEU A 156 3.17 -0.67 10.60
N MET A 157 2.73 0.58 10.44
CA MET A 157 3.43 1.58 9.63
C MET A 157 4.87 1.79 10.10
N GLU A 158 5.10 1.86 11.41
CA GLU A 158 6.45 2.00 11.96
C GLU A 158 7.31 0.76 11.68
N VAL A 159 6.72 -0.42 11.77
CA VAL A 159 7.42 -1.68 11.44
C VAL A 159 7.82 -1.72 9.98
N CYS A 160 6.91 -1.36 9.09
CA CYS A 160 7.20 -1.25 7.65
C CYS A 160 8.31 -0.22 7.37
N GLU A 161 8.21 0.97 7.96
CA GLU A 161 9.22 2.02 7.79
C GLU A 161 10.60 1.57 8.27
N ARG A 162 10.69 0.95 9.44
CA ARG A 162 11.96 0.41 9.98
C ARG A 162 12.51 -0.76 9.16
N ALA A 163 11.65 -1.48 8.46
CA ALA A 163 12.05 -2.53 7.52
C ALA A 163 12.42 -1.99 6.12
N GLY A 164 12.32 -0.68 5.90
CA GLY A 164 12.68 -0.02 4.65
C GLY A 164 11.54 0.15 3.67
N GLN A 165 10.28 -0.10 4.07
CA GLN A 165 9.08 0.09 3.24
C GLN A 165 8.27 1.30 3.69
N LEU A 166 8.12 2.29 2.82
CA LEU A 166 7.31 3.47 3.08
C LEU A 166 5.86 3.23 2.64
N VAL A 167 4.95 3.17 3.61
CA VAL A 167 3.53 2.80 3.40
C VAL A 167 2.65 4.04 3.42
N LEU A 168 1.90 4.27 2.35
CA LEU A 168 0.80 5.23 2.32
C LEU A 168 -0.52 4.51 2.63
N VAL A 169 -1.27 4.99 3.60
CA VAL A 169 -2.65 4.57 3.85
C VAL A 169 -3.59 5.59 3.20
N THR A 170 -4.46 5.14 2.30
CA THR A 170 -5.38 6.02 1.56
C THR A 170 -6.63 5.27 1.10
N GLU A 171 -7.55 5.97 0.46
CA GLU A 171 -8.68 5.31 -0.21
C GLU A 171 -8.24 4.63 -1.49
N LEU A 172 -8.47 3.33 -1.57
CA LEU A 172 -8.11 2.51 -2.73
C LEU A 172 -9.25 1.59 -3.13
N PRO A 173 -9.39 1.32 -4.42
CA PRO A 173 -10.20 0.21 -4.88
C PRO A 173 -9.38 -1.08 -4.69
N GLY A 174 -9.59 -1.82 -3.66
CA GLY A 174 -8.82 -3.02 -3.33
C GLY A 174 -8.15 -2.91 -1.98
N ASP A 175 -7.30 -3.85 -1.66
CA ASP A 175 -6.70 -3.95 -0.33
C ASP A 175 -5.34 -3.24 -0.24
N GLY A 176 -4.45 -3.44 -1.20
CA GLY A 176 -3.12 -2.85 -1.23
C GLY A 176 -2.26 -3.29 -2.41
N ALA A 177 -1.11 -2.66 -2.54
CA ALA A 177 -0.06 -3.03 -3.50
C ALA A 177 1.30 -2.51 -3.05
N SER A 178 2.37 -3.12 -3.53
CA SER A 178 3.73 -2.69 -3.27
C SER A 178 4.62 -2.78 -4.50
N LEU A 179 5.68 -1.98 -4.50
CA LEU A 179 6.73 -2.03 -5.50
C LEU A 179 8.09 -1.66 -4.89
N VAL A 180 9.13 -2.10 -5.57
CA VAL A 180 10.51 -1.68 -5.31
C VAL A 180 11.06 -1.06 -6.59
N ASP A 181 11.72 0.08 -6.45
CA ASP A 181 12.40 0.77 -7.54
C ASP A 181 13.81 1.16 -7.06
N GLY A 182 14.80 0.37 -7.46
CA GLY A 182 16.16 0.47 -6.97
C GLY A 182 16.27 0.17 -5.47
N ASP A 183 16.61 1.18 -4.71
CA ASP A 183 16.76 1.15 -3.24
C ASP A 183 15.51 1.63 -2.48
N VAL A 184 14.47 2.05 -3.20
CA VAL A 184 13.24 2.59 -2.62
C VAL A 184 12.13 1.56 -2.68
N ALA A 185 11.58 1.19 -1.53
CA ALA A 185 10.43 0.31 -1.42
C ALA A 185 9.23 1.09 -0.89
N VAL A 186 8.11 1.00 -1.60
CA VAL A 186 6.86 1.66 -1.24
C VAL A 186 5.69 0.68 -1.27
N ALA A 187 4.69 0.98 -0.46
CA ALA A 187 3.41 0.28 -0.51
C ALA A 187 2.25 1.26 -0.31
N VAL A 188 1.08 0.86 -0.80
CA VAL A 188 -0.18 1.52 -0.53
C VAL A 188 -1.14 0.52 0.11
N VAL A 189 -1.87 0.94 1.12
CA VAL A 189 -2.84 0.12 1.85
C VAL A 189 -4.17 0.87 1.93
N SER A 190 -5.26 0.19 1.63
CA SER A 190 -6.59 0.77 1.73
C SER A 190 -6.96 1.04 3.18
N LYS A 191 -7.47 2.25 3.47
CA LYS A 191 -8.06 2.59 4.78
C LYS A 191 -9.41 1.91 5.01
N SER A 192 -10.02 1.37 3.95
CA SER A 192 -11.35 0.73 3.99
C SER A 192 -11.30 -0.68 4.57
N GLY A 193 -12.43 -1.14 5.09
CA GLY A 193 -12.60 -2.50 5.57
C GLY A 193 -12.25 -2.71 7.05
N ASP A 194 -12.18 -3.97 7.45
CA ASP A 194 -11.91 -4.39 8.84
C ASP A 194 -10.47 -4.06 9.27
N PRO A 195 -10.27 -3.54 10.51
CA PRO A 195 -8.93 -3.17 11.00
C PRO A 195 -7.91 -4.31 10.96
N GLY A 196 -8.31 -5.52 11.32
CA GLY A 196 -7.43 -6.69 11.28
C GLY A 196 -7.05 -7.07 9.84
N ARG A 197 -7.96 -6.85 8.87
CA ARG A 197 -7.68 -7.07 7.45
C ARG A 197 -6.69 -6.04 6.92
N ARG A 198 -6.83 -4.75 7.26
CA ARG A 198 -5.87 -3.70 6.85
C ARG A 198 -4.46 -4.01 7.32
N ARG A 199 -4.33 -4.43 8.59
CA ARG A 199 -3.03 -4.87 9.13
C ARG A 199 -2.49 -6.10 8.42
N ALA A 200 -3.35 -7.07 8.12
CA ALA A 200 -2.96 -8.26 7.36
C ALA A 200 -2.46 -7.88 5.95
N THR A 201 -3.13 -6.95 5.28
CA THR A 201 -2.69 -6.42 3.98
C THR A 201 -1.33 -5.72 4.10
N GLY A 202 -1.14 -4.80 5.05
CA GLY A 202 0.15 -4.13 5.22
C GLY A 202 1.29 -5.09 5.55
N ALA A 203 1.03 -6.12 6.38
CA ALA A 203 2.00 -7.16 6.69
C ALA A 203 2.29 -8.09 5.49
N HIS A 204 1.31 -8.31 4.64
CA HIS A 204 1.43 -9.06 3.39
C HIS A 204 2.32 -8.30 2.39
N GLU A 205 2.06 -7.01 2.16
CA GLU A 205 2.90 -6.18 1.29
C GLU A 205 4.35 -6.08 1.80
N LEU A 206 4.54 -6.05 3.11
CA LEU A 206 5.87 -6.15 3.71
C LEU A 206 6.50 -7.53 3.48
N GLY A 207 5.69 -8.59 3.48
CA GLY A 207 6.13 -9.94 3.18
C GLY A 207 6.76 -10.06 1.80
N HIS A 208 6.14 -9.50 0.77
CA HIS A 208 6.72 -9.46 -0.58
C HIS A 208 8.10 -8.80 -0.60
N LEU A 209 8.26 -7.69 0.12
CA LEU A 209 9.54 -7.01 0.22
C LEU A 209 10.62 -7.84 0.93
N VAL A 210 10.30 -8.37 2.10
CA VAL A 210 11.25 -9.08 2.97
C VAL A 210 11.68 -10.40 2.35
N LEU A 211 10.77 -11.11 1.68
CA LEU A 211 11.04 -12.39 1.01
C LEU A 211 11.66 -12.21 -0.37
N ALA A 212 11.82 -10.96 -0.84
CA ALA A 212 12.29 -10.63 -2.19
C ALA A 212 11.50 -11.38 -3.28
N ASP A 213 10.18 -11.52 -3.06
CA ASP A 213 9.28 -12.16 -4.02
C ASP A 213 8.99 -11.18 -5.15
N GLU A 214 10.01 -10.92 -5.95
CA GLU A 214 9.84 -10.18 -7.19
C GLU A 214 8.99 -11.07 -8.12
N TYR A 215 7.89 -10.53 -8.63
CA TYR A 215 7.18 -11.14 -9.76
C TYR A 215 8.13 -11.20 -10.96
N SER A 216 9.15 -12.06 -10.88
CA SER A 216 10.00 -12.31 -12.01
C SER A 216 9.20 -13.14 -13.01
N THR A 217 8.97 -12.56 -14.19
CA THR A 217 8.44 -13.21 -15.38
C THR A 217 9.30 -14.40 -15.85
N ASP A 218 10.44 -14.65 -15.20
CA ASP A 218 11.47 -15.60 -15.63
C ASP A 218 11.52 -16.93 -14.89
N LEU A 219 10.68 -17.15 -13.88
CA LEU A 219 10.60 -18.49 -13.29
C LEU A 219 9.49 -19.30 -13.97
N GLY A 220 9.82 -19.83 -15.13
CA GLY A 220 9.18 -21.03 -15.60
C GLY A 220 9.22 -22.09 -14.51
N ILE A 221 8.06 -22.78 -14.32
CA ILE A 221 7.85 -24.03 -13.60
C ILE A 221 7.23 -23.89 -12.21
N SER A 222 5.94 -24.18 -12.16
CA SER A 222 5.20 -25.08 -11.27
C SER A 222 4.73 -24.67 -9.87
N THR A 223 4.93 -23.47 -9.35
CA THR A 223 4.13 -23.01 -8.21
C THR A 223 3.03 -22.10 -8.70
N SER A 224 1.78 -22.43 -8.37
CA SER A 224 0.65 -21.56 -8.73
C SER A 224 0.79 -20.23 -8.00
N ARG A 225 0.25 -19.15 -8.57
CA ARG A 225 0.18 -17.84 -7.92
C ARG A 225 -0.43 -17.95 -6.52
N ASP A 226 -1.46 -18.78 -6.39
CA ASP A 226 -2.16 -19.00 -5.12
C ASP A 226 -1.28 -19.65 -4.04
N ASP A 227 -0.35 -20.53 -4.44
CA ASP A 227 0.60 -21.14 -3.49
C ASP A 227 1.60 -20.10 -2.96
N ARG A 228 2.06 -19.18 -3.80
CA ARG A 228 2.95 -18.07 -3.40
C ARG A 228 2.24 -17.10 -2.46
N GLU A 229 1.04 -16.67 -2.82
CA GLU A 229 0.23 -15.81 -1.95
C GLU A 229 0.01 -16.46 -0.58
N ALA A 230 -0.22 -17.78 -0.53
CA ALA A 230 -0.37 -18.52 0.72
C ALA A 230 0.93 -18.58 1.56
N VAL A 231 2.10 -18.50 0.93
CA VAL A 231 3.40 -18.38 1.62
C VAL A 231 3.55 -16.98 2.23
N ILE A 232 3.24 -15.92 1.47
CA ILE A 232 3.24 -14.54 1.97
C ILE A 232 2.23 -14.35 3.11
N ASP A 233 1.03 -14.92 2.97
CA ASP A 233 0.02 -14.89 4.05
C ASP A 233 0.51 -15.57 5.33
N ALA A 234 1.34 -16.62 5.23
CA ALA A 234 1.95 -17.26 6.39
C ALA A 234 2.99 -16.38 7.08
N PHE A 235 3.78 -15.61 6.29
CA PHE A 235 4.66 -14.56 6.82
C PHE A 235 3.86 -13.49 7.56
N ALA A 236 2.82 -12.94 6.94
CA ALA A 236 1.99 -11.88 7.51
C ALA A 236 1.32 -12.33 8.82
N ALA A 237 0.79 -13.55 8.85
CA ALA A 237 0.16 -14.10 10.05
C ALA A 237 1.16 -14.27 11.21
N GLU A 238 2.36 -14.78 10.94
CA GLU A 238 3.41 -14.95 11.95
C GLU A 238 3.99 -13.61 12.43
N LEU A 239 4.12 -12.64 11.51
CA LEU A 239 4.54 -11.29 11.86
C LEU A 239 3.55 -10.62 12.82
N LEU A 240 2.24 -10.72 12.56
CA LEU A 240 1.19 -10.08 13.36
C LEU A 240 0.90 -10.80 14.66
N LEU A 241 0.87 -12.12 14.68
CA LEU A 241 0.62 -12.96 15.85
C LEU A 241 1.55 -14.17 15.85
N PRO A 242 2.68 -14.14 16.58
CA PRO A 242 3.63 -15.24 16.60
C PRO A 242 3.01 -16.55 17.09
N THR A 243 3.26 -17.63 16.38
CA THR A 243 2.81 -18.98 16.75
C THR A 243 3.25 -19.37 18.16
N ALA A 244 4.46 -18.95 18.58
CA ALA A 244 4.99 -19.22 19.93
C ALA A 244 4.11 -18.65 21.05
N VAL A 245 3.45 -17.51 20.84
CA VAL A 245 2.52 -16.91 21.81
C VAL A 245 1.24 -17.74 21.93
N VAL A 246 0.73 -18.19 20.79
CA VAL A 246 -0.48 -19.03 20.75
C VAL A 246 -0.25 -20.39 21.37
N ALA A 247 0.92 -21.00 21.11
CA ALA A 247 1.30 -22.31 21.64
C ALA A 247 1.42 -22.36 23.18
N GLN A 248 1.69 -21.21 23.80
CA GLN A 248 1.76 -21.10 25.26
C GLN A 248 0.39 -20.97 25.96
N ALA A 249 -0.67 -20.73 25.14
CA ALA A 249 -2.01 -20.49 25.67
C ALA A 249 -2.84 -21.77 25.69
N HIS A 250 -3.58 -21.98 26.80
CA HIS A 250 -4.71 -22.91 26.73
C HIS A 250 -5.81 -22.29 25.88
N VAL A 251 -6.01 -22.82 24.67
CA VAL A 251 -6.83 -22.16 23.64
C VAL A 251 -8.32 -22.39 23.89
N THR A 252 -8.96 -21.40 24.53
CA THR A 252 -10.41 -21.23 24.60
C THR A 252 -10.85 -20.12 23.64
N ARG A 253 -12.15 -19.99 23.38
CA ARG A 253 -12.70 -18.84 22.59
C ARG A 253 -12.28 -17.51 23.22
N GLU A 254 -12.45 -17.36 24.53
CA GLU A 254 -12.11 -16.15 25.28
C GLU A 254 -10.61 -15.79 25.11
N LYS A 255 -9.72 -16.78 25.26
CA LYS A 255 -8.28 -16.57 25.11
C LYS A 255 -7.91 -16.19 23.68
N LEU A 256 -8.56 -16.78 22.67
CA LEU A 256 -8.37 -16.37 21.27
C LEU A 256 -8.85 -14.95 21.02
N ILE A 257 -9.97 -14.54 21.60
CA ILE A 257 -10.47 -13.15 21.52
C ILE A 257 -9.44 -12.20 22.16
N HIS A 258 -8.95 -12.54 23.34
CA HIS A 258 -7.92 -11.76 24.02
C HIS A 258 -6.64 -11.63 23.16
N LEU A 259 -6.15 -12.72 22.55
CA LEU A 259 -5.00 -12.69 21.66
C LEU A 259 -5.26 -11.87 20.40
N ALA A 260 -6.39 -12.10 19.72
CA ALA A 260 -6.76 -11.36 18.52
C ALA A 260 -6.82 -9.85 18.79
N ALA A 261 -7.41 -9.44 19.90
CA ALA A 261 -7.56 -8.05 20.29
C ALA A 261 -6.22 -7.43 20.75
N THR A 262 -5.43 -8.12 21.56
CA THR A 262 -4.10 -7.65 22.03
C THR A 262 -3.13 -7.46 20.85
N TYR A 263 -3.09 -8.41 19.91
CA TYR A 263 -2.23 -8.37 18.74
C TYR A 263 -2.87 -7.61 17.57
N ARG A 264 -4.11 -7.14 17.73
CA ARG A 264 -4.89 -6.42 16.71
C ARG A 264 -4.93 -7.14 15.37
N THR A 265 -5.12 -8.46 15.41
CA THR A 265 -5.27 -9.29 14.20
C THR A 265 -6.73 -9.56 13.90
N SER A 266 -7.04 -10.00 12.69
CA SER A 266 -8.37 -10.49 12.38
C SER A 266 -8.67 -11.78 13.15
N TRP A 267 -9.96 -12.02 13.42
CA TRP A 267 -10.42 -13.25 14.03
C TRP A 267 -9.97 -14.49 13.25
N SER A 268 -10.01 -14.41 11.92
CA SER A 268 -9.56 -15.50 11.04
C SER A 268 -8.05 -15.77 11.19
N THR A 269 -7.23 -14.73 11.34
CA THR A 269 -5.78 -14.89 11.58
C THR A 269 -5.50 -15.58 12.91
N ALA A 270 -6.19 -15.17 13.99
CA ALA A 270 -6.02 -15.81 15.31
C ALA A 270 -6.39 -17.30 15.28
N ILE A 271 -7.51 -17.65 14.66
CA ILE A 271 -7.92 -19.05 14.48
C ILE A 271 -6.89 -19.81 13.62
N HIS A 272 -6.41 -19.22 12.54
CA HIS A 272 -5.42 -19.86 11.66
C HIS A 272 -4.11 -20.15 12.40
N GLN A 273 -3.62 -19.22 13.21
CA GLN A 273 -2.42 -19.41 14.02
C GLN A 273 -2.63 -20.48 15.09
N ALA A 274 -3.82 -20.55 15.71
CA ALA A 274 -4.14 -21.61 16.70
C ALA A 274 -4.21 -23.01 16.08
N VAL A 275 -4.74 -23.14 14.88
CA VAL A 275 -4.74 -24.41 14.13
C VAL A 275 -3.30 -24.78 13.73
N HIS A 276 -2.51 -23.80 13.28
CA HIS A 276 -1.12 -24.06 12.92
C HIS A 276 -0.25 -24.45 14.12
N ALA A 277 -0.49 -23.85 15.28
CA ALA A 277 0.16 -24.21 16.53
C ALA A 277 -0.31 -25.56 17.10
N GLU A 278 -1.19 -26.28 16.40
CA GLU A 278 -1.81 -27.54 16.85
C GLU A 278 -2.59 -27.40 18.17
N CYS A 279 -2.95 -26.18 18.56
CA CYS A 279 -3.70 -25.88 19.79
C CYS A 279 -5.21 -25.86 19.57
N LEU A 280 -5.66 -25.95 18.32
CA LEU A 280 -7.07 -25.90 17.95
C LEU A 280 -7.39 -26.92 16.86
N ASP A 281 -8.39 -27.77 17.12
CA ASP A 281 -8.89 -28.72 16.12
C ASP A 281 -9.57 -28.00 14.93
N ARG A 282 -9.41 -28.56 13.72
CA ARG A 282 -9.97 -27.97 12.48
C ARG A 282 -11.50 -27.88 12.48
N GLN A 283 -12.20 -28.83 13.12
CA GLN A 283 -13.67 -28.78 13.20
C GLN A 283 -14.13 -27.65 14.14
N VAL A 284 -13.42 -27.47 15.26
CA VAL A 284 -13.66 -26.36 16.19
C VAL A 284 -13.35 -25.03 15.50
N ALA A 285 -12.25 -24.95 14.77
CA ALA A 285 -11.86 -23.77 13.98
C ALA A 285 -12.95 -23.37 12.97
N THR A 286 -13.57 -24.35 12.29
CA THR A 286 -14.66 -24.08 11.33
C THR A 286 -15.86 -23.45 12.02
N ARG A 287 -16.24 -23.95 13.21
CA ARG A 287 -17.33 -23.37 14.00
C ARG A 287 -17.03 -21.95 14.50
N LEU A 288 -15.78 -21.73 14.95
CA LEU A 288 -15.36 -20.40 15.42
C LEU A 288 -15.34 -19.36 14.30
N ARG A 289 -15.00 -19.72 13.07
CA ARG A 289 -15.03 -18.80 11.90
C ARG A 289 -16.44 -18.30 11.58
N GLN A 290 -17.47 -19.08 11.89
CA GLN A 290 -18.88 -18.67 11.67
C GLN A 290 -19.38 -17.68 12.72
N ASN A 291 -18.66 -17.50 13.82
CA ASN A 291 -19.06 -16.70 14.98
C ASN A 291 -17.95 -15.69 15.31
N ASN A 292 -17.97 -14.53 14.65
CA ASN A 292 -17.05 -13.44 14.95
C ASN A 292 -17.22 -12.96 16.40
N PRO A 293 -16.14 -12.51 17.06
CA PRO A 293 -16.24 -11.86 18.35
C PRO A 293 -17.14 -10.62 18.29
N THR A 294 -17.99 -10.48 19.28
CA THR A 294 -18.77 -9.26 19.48
C THR A 294 -17.91 -8.19 20.18
N HIS A 295 -18.35 -6.93 20.05
CA HIS A 295 -17.68 -5.82 20.76
C HIS A 295 -17.71 -6.03 22.29
N ALA A 296 -18.81 -6.60 22.82
CA ALA A 296 -18.92 -6.91 24.24
C ALA A 296 -17.89 -7.96 24.70
N GLU A 297 -17.66 -9.02 23.91
CA GLU A 297 -16.65 -10.04 24.21
C GLU A 297 -15.22 -9.44 24.17
N ILE A 298 -14.95 -8.49 23.27
CA ILE A 298 -13.66 -7.80 23.20
C ILE A 298 -13.48 -6.90 24.42
N MET A 299 -14.51 -6.15 24.81
CA MET A 299 -14.49 -5.31 26.01
C MET A 299 -14.32 -6.12 27.28
N ASP A 300 -14.97 -7.30 27.39
CA ASP A 300 -14.83 -8.20 28.52
C ASP A 300 -13.39 -8.78 28.61
N ALA A 301 -12.81 -9.15 27.46
CA ALA A 301 -11.48 -9.71 27.40
C ALA A 301 -10.35 -8.74 27.73
N LEU A 302 -10.47 -7.44 27.36
CA LEU A 302 -9.41 -6.43 27.49
C LEU A 302 -9.74 -5.29 28.44
N GLY A 303 -11.00 -5.08 28.79
CA GLY A 303 -11.49 -3.89 29.50
C GLY A 303 -11.60 -2.62 28.63
N TRP A 304 -11.21 -2.68 27.36
CA TRP A 304 -11.24 -1.56 26.40
C TRP A 304 -11.24 -2.09 24.95
N ALA A 305 -11.70 -1.26 24.02
CA ALA A 305 -11.62 -1.60 22.60
C ALA A 305 -10.28 -1.12 22.02
N PRO A 306 -9.49 -2.00 21.37
CA PRO A 306 -8.26 -1.60 20.72
C PRO A 306 -8.52 -0.51 19.68
N GLN A 307 -7.70 0.53 19.68
CA GLN A 307 -7.79 1.53 18.62
C GLN A 307 -7.37 0.92 17.29
N PRO A 308 -8.15 1.14 16.23
CA PRO A 308 -7.82 0.66 14.90
C PRO A 308 -6.48 1.22 14.41
N ASP A 309 -5.66 0.37 13.80
CA ASP A 309 -4.46 0.78 13.08
C ASP A 309 -4.79 0.99 11.59
N LEU A 310 -4.10 1.91 10.93
CA LEU A 310 -4.25 2.20 9.50
C LEU A 310 -5.67 2.65 9.10
N GLU A 311 -6.42 3.28 9.98
CA GLU A 311 -7.83 3.67 9.77
C GLU A 311 -7.99 4.99 9.01
N SER A 312 -7.09 5.94 9.25
CA SER A 312 -7.08 7.24 8.59
C SER A 312 -6.05 7.29 7.47
N VAL A 313 -6.25 8.19 6.51
CA VAL A 313 -5.20 8.55 5.55
C VAL A 313 -3.94 8.92 6.32
N ARG A 314 -2.82 8.32 5.96
CA ARG A 314 -1.58 8.49 6.72
C ARG A 314 -0.35 8.22 5.86
N VAL A 315 0.64 9.08 6.01
CA VAL A 315 2.00 8.90 5.47
C VAL A 315 2.96 8.47 6.59
N PRO A 316 4.11 7.85 6.27
CA PRO A 316 5.11 7.48 7.27
C PRO A 316 5.65 8.70 8.03
N PRO A 317 5.99 8.56 9.32
CA PRO A 317 6.51 9.68 10.12
C PRO A 317 7.78 10.32 9.59
N SER A 318 8.72 9.55 9.01
CA SER A 318 9.94 10.12 8.42
C SER A 318 9.63 10.94 7.17
N TYR A 319 8.71 10.45 6.34
CA TYR A 319 8.24 11.15 5.15
C TYR A 319 7.56 12.48 5.52
N ALA A 320 6.63 12.47 6.49
CA ALA A 320 5.96 13.70 6.95
C ALA A 320 6.98 14.73 7.45
N ARG A 321 7.95 14.31 8.27
CA ARG A 321 9.03 15.18 8.75
C ARG A 321 9.89 15.72 7.61
N GLY A 322 10.20 14.87 6.60
CA GLY A 322 10.95 15.24 5.41
C GLY A 322 10.22 16.30 4.59
N ALA A 323 8.93 16.10 4.32
CA ALA A 323 8.09 17.03 3.58
C ALA A 323 7.98 18.40 4.27
N MET A 324 7.73 18.40 5.58
CA MET A 324 7.71 19.63 6.39
C MET A 324 9.07 20.35 6.41
N ARG A 325 10.17 19.60 6.46
CA ARG A 325 11.52 20.16 6.38
C ARG A 325 11.77 20.81 5.01
N ALA A 326 11.38 20.14 3.92
CA ALA A 326 11.53 20.67 2.57
C ALA A 326 10.77 22.00 2.39
N TRP A 327 9.56 22.09 2.94
CA TRP A 327 8.79 23.31 2.92
C TRP A 327 9.49 24.45 3.73
N ARG A 328 9.92 24.20 4.96
CA ARG A 328 10.65 25.20 5.78
C ARG A 328 11.96 25.68 5.12
N GLN A 329 12.56 24.83 4.30
CA GLN A 329 13.77 25.17 3.53
C GLN A 329 13.45 25.81 2.17
N ASN A 330 12.19 26.17 1.89
CA ASN A 330 11.71 26.70 0.61
C ASN A 330 12.02 25.79 -0.61
N LYS A 331 12.20 24.48 -0.39
CA LYS A 331 12.38 23.48 -1.45
C LYS A 331 11.05 22.97 -1.99
N LEU A 332 9.96 23.11 -1.22
CA LEU A 332 8.58 22.83 -1.60
C LEU A 332 7.71 24.04 -1.31
N THR A 333 6.75 24.28 -2.20
CA THR A 333 5.66 25.25 -1.96
C THR A 333 4.62 24.65 -1.02
N TRP A 334 3.84 25.49 -0.32
CA TRP A 334 2.75 25.03 0.54
C TRP A 334 1.72 24.16 -0.22
N PRO A 335 1.20 24.56 -1.40
CA PRO A 335 0.27 23.69 -2.13
C PRO A 335 0.85 22.32 -2.46
N ARG A 336 2.13 22.23 -2.79
CA ARG A 336 2.77 20.94 -3.07
C ARG A 336 2.92 20.10 -1.80
N LEU A 337 3.24 20.73 -0.65
CA LEU A 337 3.27 20.04 0.63
C LEU A 337 1.90 19.46 0.99
N VAL A 338 0.82 20.26 0.87
CA VAL A 338 -0.55 19.81 1.13
C VAL A 338 -0.92 18.62 0.26
N GLU A 339 -0.61 18.68 -1.04
CA GLU A 339 -0.81 17.56 -1.97
C GLU A 339 -0.06 16.30 -1.51
N MET A 340 1.22 16.42 -1.17
CA MET A 340 2.09 15.32 -0.74
C MET A 340 1.67 14.72 0.61
N MET A 341 0.96 15.46 1.43
CA MET A 341 0.43 14.95 2.72
C MET A 341 -0.90 14.21 2.57
N HIS A 342 -1.42 14.05 1.35
CA HIS A 342 -2.58 13.21 1.03
C HIS A 342 -3.82 13.51 1.89
N GLY A 343 -4.08 14.77 2.22
CA GLY A 343 -5.22 15.21 3.03
C GLY A 343 -4.99 15.18 4.55
N GLN A 344 -3.76 14.92 5.01
CA GLN A 344 -3.39 15.11 6.42
C GLN A 344 -3.11 16.57 6.79
N LEU A 345 -2.90 17.42 5.80
CA LEU A 345 -2.80 18.87 5.91
C LEU A 345 -3.78 19.53 4.95
N THR A 346 -4.27 20.69 5.34
CA THR A 346 -5.12 21.58 4.56
C THR A 346 -4.52 22.98 4.52
N ASP A 347 -5.06 23.88 3.72
CA ASP A 347 -4.61 25.26 3.68
C ASP A 347 -4.83 25.99 5.02
N GLU A 348 -5.74 25.50 5.86
CA GLU A 348 -6.02 26.05 7.20
C GLU A 348 -4.90 25.73 8.22
N ASP A 349 -4.08 24.70 7.92
CA ASP A 349 -2.95 24.29 8.78
C ASP A 349 -1.67 25.11 8.51
N LEU A 350 -1.73 26.11 7.61
CA LEU A 350 -0.59 26.96 7.33
C LEU A 350 -0.14 27.69 8.61
N PRO A 351 1.11 27.50 9.06
CA PRO A 351 1.62 28.24 10.21
C PRO A 351 1.51 29.74 9.95
N PRO A 352 1.21 30.55 10.99
CA PRO A 352 1.23 32.00 10.83
C PRO A 352 2.61 32.44 10.32
N ALA A 353 2.63 33.40 9.36
CA ALA A 353 3.88 33.97 8.89
C ALA A 353 4.69 34.46 10.09
N GLU A 354 5.94 34.02 10.21
CA GLU A 354 6.83 34.65 11.20
C GLU A 354 6.85 36.15 10.90
N PRO A 355 6.59 37.01 11.89
CA PRO A 355 6.72 38.46 11.68
C PRO A 355 8.14 38.67 11.15
N ASP A 356 8.24 39.36 10.01
CA ASP A 356 9.53 39.77 9.46
C ASP A 356 10.39 40.27 10.61
N ALA A 357 11.51 39.63 10.87
CA ALA A 357 12.48 40.17 11.82
C ALA A 357 12.78 41.57 11.30
N GLU A 358 12.30 42.58 12.05
CA GLU A 358 12.58 43.97 11.75
C GLU A 358 14.08 44.07 11.54
N VAL A 359 14.48 44.30 10.30
CA VAL A 359 15.84 44.71 9.99
C VAL A 359 15.96 46.10 10.64
N GLU A 360 16.50 46.12 11.87
CA GLU A 360 16.86 47.39 12.49
C GLU A 360 17.80 48.16 11.55
N PRO A 361 17.54 49.43 11.33
CA PRO A 361 18.28 50.27 10.37
C PRO A 361 19.74 50.50 10.72
#